data_0e5241927f6b37b7181f433074273d4d
#
_entry.id   0e5241927f6b37b7181f433074273d4d
#
_cell.length_a   1.000
_cell.length_b   1.000
_cell.length_c   1.000
_cell.angle_alpha   90.00
_cell.angle_beta   90.00
_cell.angle_gamma   90.00
#
_symmetry.space_group_name_H-M   'P 1'
#
loop_
_entity.id
_entity.type
_entity.pdbx_description
1 polymer ?
#
loop_
_entity_poly.entity_id
_entity_poly.type
_entity_poly.pdbx_seq_one_letter_code
_entity_poly.pdbx_strand_id
1 'polypeptide(L)'
;MLYRAFLEFTITPYRAYVATDAMIRTMYRIFISKKNLLRWNTAEAVDASIVNTRRGYFITMWSSLLPAAALVIILFMGHLNPAGMILTAIVIADWCFASQIAYGISQPDKKLQLKNLAQNNELLLDTARRTWQFF
;
A
#
# COMPACT_ATOMS: atom_id res chain seq x y z
N MET A 1 -17.84 8.57 4.78
CA MET A 1 -17.32 8.81 3.40
C MET A 1 -16.02 9.63 3.40
N LEU A 2 -15.92 10.73 4.15
CA LEU A 2 -14.73 11.60 4.20
C LEU A 2 -13.43 10.87 4.61
N TYR A 3 -13.48 10.02 5.63
CA TYR A 3 -12.32 9.25 6.09
C TYR A 3 -11.71 8.37 4.97
N ARG A 4 -12.57 7.70 4.20
CA ARG A 4 -12.11 6.87 3.07
C ARG A 4 -11.46 7.71 1.97
N ALA A 5 -12.06 8.86 1.63
CA ALA A 5 -11.48 9.79 0.66
C ALA A 5 -10.13 10.33 1.12
N PHE A 6 -9.98 10.64 2.41
CA PHE A 6 -8.71 11.06 3.00
C PHE A 6 -7.64 9.97 2.86
N LEU A 7 -7.95 8.72 3.21
CA LEU A 7 -7.01 7.62 3.07
C LEU A 7 -6.60 7.35 1.61
N GLU A 8 -7.56 7.40 0.70
CA GLU A 8 -7.28 7.26 -0.74
C GLU A 8 -6.34 8.37 -1.21
N PHE A 9 -6.54 9.60 -0.77
CA PHE A 9 -5.67 10.73 -1.10
C PHE A 9 -4.25 10.55 -0.55
N THR A 10 -4.12 10.16 0.72
CA THR A 10 -2.85 9.90 1.40
C THR A 10 -2.01 8.83 0.68
N ILE A 11 -2.67 7.77 0.16
CA ILE A 11 -1.98 6.63 -0.49
C ILE A 11 -1.77 6.87 -2.00
N THR A 12 -2.44 7.88 -2.59
CA THR A 12 -2.38 8.17 -4.03
C THR A 12 -0.96 8.26 -4.59
N PRO A 13 0.01 8.96 -3.98
CA PRO A 13 1.36 9.06 -4.53
C PRO A 13 2.06 7.72 -4.65
N TYR A 14 1.91 6.87 -3.65
CA TYR A 14 2.47 5.51 -3.68
C TYR A 14 1.82 4.65 -4.78
N ARG A 15 0.50 4.68 -4.90
CA ARG A 15 -0.23 3.96 -5.96
C ARG A 15 0.16 4.42 -7.35
N ALA A 16 0.32 5.74 -7.54
CA ALA A 16 0.77 6.32 -8.81
C ALA A 16 2.18 5.83 -9.18
N TYR A 17 3.10 5.80 -8.22
CA TYR A 17 4.44 5.27 -8.43
C TYR A 17 4.43 3.79 -8.83
N VAL A 18 3.71 2.94 -8.09
CA VAL A 18 3.61 1.50 -8.38
C VAL A 18 2.99 1.25 -9.76
N ALA A 19 1.93 2.00 -10.12
CA ALA A 19 1.31 1.90 -11.44
C ALA A 19 2.28 2.32 -12.56
N THR A 20 3.02 3.41 -12.37
CA THR A 20 4.01 3.89 -13.33
C THR A 20 5.16 2.90 -13.51
N ASP A 21 5.70 2.35 -12.40
CA ASP A 21 6.74 1.32 -12.45
C ASP A 21 6.25 0.05 -13.17
N ALA A 22 5.03 -0.39 -12.89
CA ALA A 22 4.41 -1.53 -13.57
C ALA A 22 4.25 -1.27 -15.08
N MET A 23 3.80 -0.08 -15.48
CA MET A 23 3.68 0.31 -16.89
C MET A 23 5.03 0.30 -17.59
N ILE A 24 6.05 0.94 -17.00
CA ILE A 24 7.41 1.01 -17.56
C ILE A 24 7.99 -0.40 -17.73
N ARG A 25 7.90 -1.24 -16.71
CA ARG A 25 8.39 -2.63 -16.78
C ARG A 25 7.66 -3.44 -17.82
N THR A 26 6.35 -3.25 -17.97
CA THR A 26 5.53 -3.93 -18.97
C THR A 26 5.92 -3.49 -20.37
N MET A 27 6.05 -2.19 -20.61
CA MET A 27 6.50 -1.65 -21.90
C MET A 27 7.91 -2.16 -22.26
N TYR A 28 8.84 -2.13 -21.31
CA TYR A 28 10.18 -2.69 -21.51
C TYR A 28 10.16 -4.17 -21.90
N ARG A 29 9.31 -4.97 -21.22
CA ARG A 29 9.17 -6.40 -21.53
C ARG A 29 8.56 -6.66 -22.90
N ILE A 30 7.57 -5.86 -23.31
CA ILE A 30 6.89 -6.00 -24.59
C ILE A 30 7.83 -5.60 -25.75
N PHE A 31 8.48 -4.43 -25.64
CA PHE A 31 9.21 -3.86 -26.77
C PHE A 31 10.67 -4.32 -26.84
N ILE A 32 11.33 -4.55 -25.71
CA ILE A 32 12.77 -4.81 -25.64
C ILE A 32 13.07 -6.25 -25.27
N SER A 33 12.64 -6.71 -24.12
CA SER A 33 13.09 -7.98 -23.57
C SER A 33 12.38 -9.20 -24.15
N LYS A 34 11.11 -9.09 -24.53
CA LYS A 34 10.22 -10.16 -25.02
C LYS A 34 10.22 -11.44 -24.16
N LYS A 35 10.67 -11.34 -22.90
CA LYS A 35 10.79 -12.46 -21.95
C LYS A 35 9.91 -12.18 -20.72
N ASN A 36 9.45 -13.26 -20.08
CA ASN A 36 8.67 -13.22 -18.81
C ASN A 36 7.41 -12.34 -18.88
N LEU A 37 6.70 -12.36 -20.02
CA LEU A 37 5.47 -11.58 -20.23
C LEU A 37 4.34 -11.97 -19.25
N LEU A 38 4.32 -13.24 -18.80
CA LEU A 38 3.32 -13.82 -17.90
C LEU A 38 3.98 -14.29 -16.60
N ARG A 39 4.61 -13.39 -15.86
CA ARG A 39 5.08 -13.73 -14.52
C ARG A 39 3.96 -13.44 -13.51
N TRP A 40 3.28 -14.48 -13.09
CA TRP A 40 2.27 -14.41 -12.05
C TRP A 40 2.91 -14.51 -10.66
N ASN A 41 2.68 -13.53 -9.81
CA ASN A 41 3.00 -13.63 -8.39
C ASN A 41 1.68 -13.86 -7.64
N THR A 42 1.62 -14.90 -6.82
CA THR A 42 0.45 -15.15 -5.97
C THR A 42 0.35 -14.07 -4.89
N ALA A 43 -0.88 -13.75 -4.47
CA ALA A 43 -1.10 -12.79 -3.37
C ALA A 43 -0.37 -13.24 -2.09
N GLU A 44 -0.36 -14.54 -1.80
CA GLU A 44 0.36 -15.14 -0.67
C GLU A 44 1.87 -14.88 -0.72
N ALA A 45 2.51 -15.03 -1.89
CA ALA A 45 3.94 -14.75 -2.06
C ALA A 45 4.25 -13.26 -1.86
N VAL A 46 3.34 -12.37 -2.26
CA VAL A 46 3.47 -10.93 -2.03
C VAL A 46 3.32 -10.61 -0.55
N ASP A 47 2.29 -11.15 0.11
CA ASP A 47 2.05 -10.93 1.54
C ASP A 47 3.20 -11.46 2.41
N ALA A 48 3.76 -12.62 2.08
CA ALA A 48 4.93 -13.17 2.76
C ALA A 48 6.20 -12.31 2.59
N SER A 49 6.30 -11.53 1.52
CA SER A 49 7.43 -10.62 1.27
C SER A 49 7.33 -9.28 2.00
N ILE A 50 6.14 -8.93 2.50
CA ILE A 50 5.91 -7.66 3.20
C ILE A 50 6.41 -7.77 4.64
N VAL A 51 7.44 -7.01 4.97
CA VAL A 51 7.93 -6.89 6.34
C VAL A 51 7.00 -5.97 7.12
N ASN A 52 6.14 -6.54 7.98
CA ASN A 52 5.16 -5.79 8.80
C ASN A 52 5.84 -5.03 9.95
N THR A 53 6.75 -4.12 9.62
CA THR A 53 7.43 -3.22 10.54
C THR A 53 7.32 -1.77 10.06
N ARG A 54 7.41 -0.80 10.97
CA ARG A 54 7.42 0.63 10.62
C ARG A 54 8.49 0.95 9.57
N ARG A 55 9.68 0.36 9.69
CA ARG A 55 10.75 0.54 8.70
C ARG A 55 10.40 -0.09 7.35
N GLY A 56 9.77 -1.26 7.35
CA GLY A 56 9.31 -1.92 6.13
C GLY A 56 8.33 -1.03 5.35
N TYR A 57 7.32 -0.48 6.02
CA TYR A 57 6.38 0.45 5.39
C TYR A 57 7.05 1.72 4.86
N PHE A 58 7.97 2.30 5.63
CA PHE A 58 8.71 3.48 5.18
C PHE A 58 9.55 3.18 3.93
N ILE A 59 10.28 2.06 3.91
CA ILE A 59 11.09 1.64 2.76
C ILE A 59 10.21 1.33 1.54
N THR A 60 9.05 0.70 1.74
CA THR A 60 8.14 0.37 0.63
C THR A 60 7.47 1.61 0.06
N MET A 61 7.10 2.57 0.92
CA MET A 61 6.35 3.78 0.53
C MET A 61 7.24 5.03 0.39
N TRP A 62 8.57 4.87 0.31
CA TRP A 62 9.49 6.01 0.16
C TRP A 62 9.15 6.91 -1.04
N SER A 63 8.55 6.32 -2.08
CA SER A 63 8.16 7.02 -3.30
C SER A 63 7.09 8.10 -3.08
N SER A 64 6.33 8.05 -1.96
CA SER A 64 5.40 9.11 -1.58
C SER A 64 6.11 10.42 -1.24
N LEU A 65 7.40 10.37 -0.90
CA LEU A 65 8.21 11.55 -0.62
C LEU A 65 8.62 12.31 -1.90
N LEU A 66 8.62 11.67 -3.07
CA LEU A 66 8.99 12.32 -4.33
C LEU A 66 8.06 13.49 -4.70
N PRO A 67 6.73 13.30 -4.77
CA PRO A 67 5.84 14.41 -5.05
C PRO A 67 5.77 15.41 -3.90
N ALA A 68 5.95 14.98 -2.64
CA ALA A 68 6.06 15.91 -1.51
C ALA A 68 7.29 16.83 -1.68
N ALA A 69 8.44 16.29 -2.08
CA ALA A 69 9.63 17.09 -2.36
C ALA A 69 9.41 18.08 -3.53
N ALA A 70 8.72 17.66 -4.59
CA ALA A 70 8.36 18.55 -5.69
C ALA A 70 7.48 19.72 -5.21
N LEU A 71 6.49 19.45 -4.35
CA LEU A 71 5.65 20.51 -3.76
C LEU A 71 6.45 21.46 -2.85
N VAL A 72 7.44 20.97 -2.12
CA VAL A 72 8.35 21.82 -1.33
C VAL A 72 9.10 22.78 -2.24
N ILE A 73 9.62 22.32 -3.37
CA ILE A 73 10.31 23.18 -4.35
C ILE A 73 9.37 24.28 -4.86
N ILE A 74 8.12 23.91 -5.22
CA ILE A 74 7.10 24.87 -5.69
C ILE A 74 6.79 25.91 -4.61
N LEU A 75 6.70 25.49 -3.34
CA LEU A 75 6.48 26.38 -2.21
C LEU A 75 7.60 27.43 -2.07
N PHE A 76 8.86 27.01 -2.25
CA PHE A 76 10.01 27.90 -2.18
C PHE A 76 10.13 28.84 -3.39
N MET A 77 9.56 28.49 -4.54
CA MET A 77 9.53 29.39 -5.70
C MET A 77 8.63 30.63 -5.49
N GLY A 78 7.84 30.67 -4.41
CA GLY A 78 7.13 31.88 -3.96
C GLY A 78 5.97 32.36 -4.84
N HIS A 79 5.47 31.53 -5.76
CA HIS A 79 4.39 31.89 -6.68
C HIS A 79 2.97 31.69 -6.11
N LEU A 80 2.87 31.19 -4.88
CA LEU A 80 1.59 30.86 -4.24
C LEU A 80 1.09 32.03 -3.35
N ASN A 81 -0.22 32.25 -3.37
CA ASN A 81 -0.86 33.13 -2.40
C ASN A 81 -0.85 32.48 -1.00
N PRO A 82 -1.08 33.25 0.10
CA PRO A 82 -0.99 32.71 1.47
C PRO A 82 -1.90 31.49 1.72
N ALA A 83 -3.10 31.48 1.17
CA ALA A 83 -4.01 30.34 1.28
C ALA A 83 -3.46 29.10 0.56
N GLY A 84 -2.88 29.28 -0.62
CA GLY A 84 -2.21 28.21 -1.37
C GLY A 84 -1.02 27.63 -0.63
N MET A 85 -0.23 28.46 0.05
CA MET A 85 0.90 28.02 0.89
C MET A 85 0.44 27.10 2.03
N ILE A 86 -0.63 27.48 2.72
CA ILE A 86 -1.19 26.67 3.82
C ILE A 86 -1.69 25.31 3.29
N LEU A 87 -2.46 25.30 2.22
CA LEU A 87 -2.97 24.06 1.62
C LEU A 87 -1.83 23.14 1.16
N THR A 88 -0.83 23.70 0.50
CA THR A 88 0.34 22.92 0.05
C THR A 88 1.11 22.33 1.23
N ALA A 89 1.29 23.10 2.32
CA ALA A 89 1.95 22.60 3.52
C ALA A 89 1.18 21.43 4.17
N ILE A 90 -0.16 21.49 4.19
CA ILE A 90 -1.00 20.38 4.69
C ILE A 90 -0.82 19.13 3.84
N VAL A 91 -0.81 19.24 2.51
CA VAL A 91 -0.61 18.12 1.58
C VAL A 91 0.78 17.51 1.75
N ILE A 92 1.82 18.33 1.87
CA ILE A 92 3.19 17.86 2.13
C ILE A 92 3.23 17.07 3.43
N ALA A 93 2.64 17.59 4.50
CA ALA A 93 2.58 16.88 5.78
C ALA A 93 1.85 15.55 5.66
N ASP A 94 0.69 15.49 5.01
CA ASP A 94 -0.06 14.25 4.78
C ASP A 94 0.78 13.20 4.06
N TRP A 95 1.44 13.54 2.97
CA TRP A 95 2.25 12.60 2.19
C TRP A 95 3.55 12.17 2.90
N CYS A 96 4.13 13.02 3.75
CA CYS A 96 5.26 12.66 4.60
C CYS A 96 4.86 11.62 5.67
N PHE A 97 3.64 11.71 6.19
CA PHE A 97 3.11 10.78 7.19
C PHE A 97 2.39 9.56 6.58
N ALA A 98 2.25 9.47 5.25
CA ALA A 98 1.52 8.41 4.56
C ALA A 98 1.95 7.00 5.00
N SER A 99 3.25 6.73 5.13
CA SER A 99 3.78 5.44 5.57
C SER A 99 3.41 5.10 7.02
N GLN A 100 3.32 6.10 7.90
CA GLN A 100 2.94 5.90 9.31
C GLN A 100 1.43 5.64 9.44
N ILE A 101 0.63 6.35 8.66
CA ILE A 101 -0.82 6.17 8.59
C ILE A 101 -1.13 4.77 8.05
N ALA A 102 -0.48 4.36 6.96
CA ALA A 102 -0.63 3.03 6.37
C ALA A 102 -0.24 1.92 7.37
N TYR A 103 0.89 2.06 8.07
CA TYR A 103 1.30 1.13 9.10
C TYR A 103 0.27 1.04 10.24
N GLY A 104 -0.24 2.17 10.73
CA GLY A 104 -1.22 2.20 11.82
C GLY A 104 -2.52 1.47 11.48
N ILE A 105 -3.00 1.62 10.24
CA ILE A 105 -4.23 0.97 9.76
C ILE A 105 -4.03 -0.52 9.47
N SER A 106 -2.83 -0.90 9.03
CA SER A 106 -2.50 -2.30 8.71
C SER A 106 -2.28 -3.19 9.92
N GLN A 107 -2.28 -2.65 11.14
CA GLN A 107 -2.08 -3.49 12.33
C GLN A 107 -3.30 -4.39 12.56
N PRO A 108 -3.12 -5.72 12.56
CA PRO A 108 -4.23 -6.63 12.80
C PRO A 108 -4.69 -6.52 14.25
N ASP A 109 -6.00 -6.46 14.44
CA ASP A 109 -6.58 -6.49 15.78
C ASP A 109 -6.36 -7.86 16.43
N LYS A 110 -5.44 -7.93 17.42
CA LYS A 110 -5.04 -9.17 18.10
C LYS A 110 -6.23 -9.92 18.70
N LYS A 111 -7.26 -9.21 19.18
CA LYS A 111 -8.46 -9.81 19.73
C LYS A 111 -9.30 -10.52 18.66
N LEU A 112 -9.38 -9.92 17.48
CA LEU A 112 -10.10 -10.50 16.34
C LEU A 112 -9.38 -11.73 15.79
N GLN A 113 -8.05 -11.71 15.73
CA GLN A 113 -7.24 -12.85 15.30
C GLN A 113 -7.43 -14.06 16.20
N LEU A 114 -7.35 -13.90 17.54
CA LEU A 114 -7.53 -15.00 18.49
C LEU A 114 -8.95 -15.60 18.41
N LYS A 115 -9.97 -14.75 18.26
CA LYS A 115 -11.37 -15.21 18.10
C LYS A 115 -11.56 -15.95 16.78
N ASN A 116 -10.99 -15.44 15.69
CA ASN A 116 -11.09 -16.07 14.37
C ASN A 116 -10.32 -17.40 14.31
N LEU A 117 -9.16 -17.52 14.97
CA LEU A 117 -8.40 -18.77 15.05
C LEU A 117 -9.19 -19.85 15.79
N ALA A 118 -9.84 -19.54 16.92
CA ALA A 118 -10.65 -20.50 17.66
C ALA A 118 -11.86 -20.97 16.83
N GLN A 119 -12.58 -20.05 16.20
CA GLN A 119 -13.75 -20.34 15.38
C GLN A 119 -13.40 -21.07 14.07
N ASN A 120 -12.29 -20.70 13.43
CA ASN A 120 -11.83 -21.35 12.20
C ASN A 120 -11.33 -22.77 12.44
N ASN A 121 -10.73 -23.08 13.59
CA ASN A 121 -10.29 -24.44 13.91
C ASN A 121 -11.48 -25.41 13.98
N GLU A 122 -12.59 -25.02 14.57
CA GLU A 122 -13.79 -25.87 14.59
C GLU A 122 -14.38 -26.07 13.19
N LEU A 123 -14.50 -25.02 12.40
CA LEU A 123 -14.97 -25.08 11.02
C LEU A 123 -14.06 -25.93 10.12
N LEU A 124 -12.74 -25.79 10.27
CA LEU A 124 -11.77 -26.57 9.50
C LEU A 124 -11.84 -28.05 9.87
N LEU A 125 -11.99 -28.39 11.16
CA LEU A 125 -12.12 -29.77 11.61
C LEU A 125 -13.44 -30.39 11.12
N ASP A 126 -14.55 -29.66 11.16
CA ASP A 126 -15.85 -30.16 10.65
C ASP A 126 -15.78 -30.34 9.12
N THR A 127 -15.21 -29.38 8.41
CA THR A 127 -15.01 -29.47 6.95
C THR A 127 -14.10 -30.64 6.59
N ALA A 128 -12.98 -30.80 7.29
CA ALA A 128 -12.07 -31.93 7.09
C ALA A 128 -12.77 -33.26 7.32
N ARG A 129 -13.54 -33.41 8.42
CA ARG A 129 -14.31 -34.63 8.69
C ARG A 129 -15.30 -34.96 7.59
N ARG A 130 -16.06 -33.97 7.11
CA ARG A 130 -17.03 -34.15 6.02
C ARG A 130 -16.32 -34.56 4.70
N THR A 131 -15.17 -33.95 4.41
CA THR A 131 -14.39 -34.29 3.20
C THR A 131 -13.86 -35.73 3.26
N TRP A 132 -13.39 -36.19 4.43
CA TRP A 132 -12.94 -37.58 4.62
C TRP A 132 -14.07 -38.63 4.51
N GLN A 133 -15.31 -38.24 4.75
CA GLN A 133 -16.46 -39.14 4.60
C GLN A 133 -16.83 -39.39 3.12
N PHE A 134 -16.32 -38.63 2.20
CA PHE A 134 -16.55 -38.79 0.77
C PHE A 134 -15.51 -39.69 0.07
N PHE A 135 -14.42 -40.02 0.77
CA PHE A 135 -13.37 -40.93 0.28
C PHE A 135 -13.35 -42.26 1.06
#